data_79cd70d2dd7f3669c596fe43fd83fffd
#
_entry.id   79cd70d2dd7f3669c596fe43fd83fffd
#
_cell.length_a   1.000
_cell.length_b   1.000
_cell.length_c   1.000
_cell.angle_alpha   90.00
_cell.angle_beta   90.00
_cell.angle_gamma   90.00
#
_symmetry.space_group_name_H-M   'P 1'
#
loop_
_entity.id
_entity.type
_entity.pdbx_description
1 polymer ?
#
loop_
_entity_poly.entity_id
_entity_poly.type
_entity_poly.pdbx_seq_one_letter_code
_entity_poly.pdbx_strand_id
1 'polypeptide(L)'
;MHIEIRKRGKRKLYYLAHSFRHGDKVRKLRRYLGEDLTRNAIELLRQKAEKSILEQASSLRAIRDPLHTILSSKEMELIKALISKGDIRIKHLSEEEWLKFAETFAYNTNAIEGSTITASEARGIIEENEWPPERSKEEISETYGVAETIKYVRKTKEHISLSLMKELHRIVFSNSKAFAGKFRAPGIEVAVTDSHGNIIHKGAPQRQVIAVLRELVEWYKKNRKRYHPIVLAAVVHNQFERIHPFQDGNGRVGRLLLNNILLKHGMPPVNIELKNRQEYYQALRTYENEGNLRPTIELILKEYRELRKLLKRM
;
A
#
# COMPACT_ATOMS: atom_id res chain seq x y z
N MET A 1 -2.31 -10.87 -29.05
CA MET A 1 -0.92 -10.38 -29.12
C MET A 1 -0.33 -10.56 -30.51
N HIS A 2 0.64 -9.74 -30.91
CA HIS A 2 1.29 -9.82 -32.21
C HIS A 2 2.78 -9.46 -32.08
N ILE A 3 3.59 -9.92 -33.03
CA ILE A 3 5.00 -9.54 -33.13
C ILE A 3 5.10 -8.22 -33.88
N GLU A 4 5.73 -7.23 -33.26
CA GLU A 4 6.05 -5.93 -33.83
C GLU A 4 7.55 -5.91 -34.16
N ILE A 5 7.87 -5.60 -35.40
CA ILE A 5 9.26 -5.52 -35.88
C ILE A 5 9.63 -4.06 -36.12
N ARG A 6 10.74 -3.62 -35.53
CA ARG A 6 11.29 -2.28 -35.74
C ARG A 6 12.67 -2.41 -36.34
N LYS A 7 12.98 -1.53 -37.29
CA LYS A 7 14.33 -1.45 -37.89
C LYS A 7 15.18 -0.41 -37.17
N ARG A 8 16.43 -0.75 -36.88
CA ARG A 8 17.46 0.16 -36.37
C ARG A 8 18.72 -0.02 -37.23
N GLY A 9 18.82 0.81 -38.25
CA GLY A 9 19.82 0.59 -39.30
C GLY A 9 19.55 -0.71 -40.07
N LYS A 10 20.55 -1.57 -40.17
CA LYS A 10 20.44 -2.89 -40.85
C LYS A 10 19.80 -3.98 -39.97
N ARG A 11 19.61 -3.73 -38.68
CA ARG A 11 19.13 -4.73 -37.70
C ARG A 11 17.61 -4.69 -37.52
N LYS A 12 17.00 -5.85 -37.24
CA LYS A 12 15.60 -6.02 -36.95
C LYS A 12 15.43 -6.28 -35.46
N LEU A 13 14.66 -5.42 -34.77
CA LEU A 13 14.31 -5.56 -33.36
C LEU A 13 12.90 -6.15 -33.24
N TYR A 14 12.74 -7.24 -32.51
CA TYR A 14 11.51 -7.94 -32.34
C TYR A 14 10.89 -7.62 -30.98
N TYR A 15 9.60 -7.31 -30.96
CA TYR A 15 8.83 -7.03 -29.76
C TYR A 15 7.55 -7.85 -29.77
N LEU A 16 7.18 -8.44 -28.64
CA LEU A 16 5.81 -8.90 -28.44
C LEU A 16 4.98 -7.70 -28.01
N ALA A 17 3.89 -7.43 -28.73
CA ALA A 17 2.99 -6.33 -28.45
C ALA A 17 1.59 -6.83 -28.10
N HIS A 18 0.98 -6.22 -27.07
CA HIS A 18 -0.38 -6.47 -26.63
C HIS A 18 -1.11 -5.15 -26.46
N SER A 19 -2.21 -4.97 -27.20
CA SER A 19 -3.10 -3.84 -27.02
C SER A 19 -4.30 -4.26 -26.21
N PHE A 20 -4.64 -3.48 -25.17
CA PHE A 20 -5.81 -3.72 -24.34
C PHE A 20 -6.51 -2.40 -24.01
N ARG A 21 -7.81 -2.47 -23.84
CA ARG A 21 -8.59 -1.30 -23.45
C ARG A 21 -8.37 -1.05 -21.96
N HIS A 22 -8.04 0.18 -21.65
CA HIS A 22 -7.80 0.67 -20.31
C HIS A 22 -8.65 1.93 -20.13
N GLY A 23 -9.98 1.75 -19.85
CA GLY A 23 -11.08 2.67 -19.92
C GLY A 23 -11.34 3.19 -21.33
N ASP A 24 -11.34 4.51 -21.52
CA ASP A 24 -11.61 5.12 -22.82
C ASP A 24 -10.40 5.12 -23.76
N LYS A 25 -9.23 4.66 -23.28
CA LYS A 25 -7.99 4.64 -24.07
C LYS A 25 -7.51 3.22 -24.34
N VAL A 26 -7.03 2.99 -25.56
CA VAL A 26 -6.29 1.77 -25.89
C VAL A 26 -4.83 1.97 -25.50
N ARG A 27 -4.32 1.11 -24.62
CA ARG A 27 -2.90 1.05 -24.25
C ARG A 27 -2.22 -0.11 -24.95
N LYS A 28 -0.95 0.06 -25.27
CA LYS A 28 -0.12 -0.95 -25.92
C LYS A 28 1.10 -1.24 -25.04
N LEU A 29 1.20 -2.47 -24.57
CA LEU A 29 2.41 -2.99 -23.92
C LEU A 29 3.32 -3.59 -24.98
N ARG A 30 4.62 -3.46 -24.77
CA ARG A 30 5.66 -4.05 -25.64
C ARG A 30 6.74 -4.68 -24.77
N ARG A 31 7.12 -5.89 -25.14
CA ARG A 31 8.28 -6.56 -24.56
C ARG A 31 9.29 -6.88 -25.64
N TYR A 32 10.50 -6.42 -25.45
CA TYR A 32 11.61 -6.72 -26.35
C TYR A 32 11.94 -8.20 -26.26
N LEU A 33 12.05 -8.87 -27.41
CA LEU A 33 12.39 -10.27 -27.53
C LEU A 33 13.85 -10.47 -27.92
N GLY A 34 14.38 -9.62 -28.76
CA GLY A 34 15.75 -9.72 -29.25
C GLY A 34 15.96 -9.04 -30.61
N GLU A 35 17.16 -9.19 -31.16
CA GLU A 35 17.62 -8.60 -32.41
C GLU A 35 17.97 -9.72 -33.38
N ASP A 36 17.58 -9.55 -34.64
CA ASP A 36 17.83 -10.46 -35.76
C ASP A 36 17.52 -11.94 -35.47
N LEU A 37 16.38 -12.16 -34.79
CA LEU A 37 15.94 -13.48 -34.30
C LEU A 37 15.43 -14.37 -35.45
N THR A 38 15.73 -15.66 -35.38
CA THR A 38 15.10 -16.69 -36.20
C THR A 38 13.64 -16.92 -35.82
N ARG A 39 12.84 -17.49 -36.71
CA ARG A 39 11.41 -17.79 -36.45
C ARG A 39 11.22 -18.67 -35.23
N ASN A 40 12.06 -19.69 -35.04
CA ASN A 40 11.97 -20.59 -33.87
C ASN A 40 12.33 -19.87 -32.55
N ALA A 41 13.37 -19.00 -32.58
CA ALA A 41 13.72 -18.21 -31.40
C ALA A 41 12.63 -17.22 -31.01
N ILE A 42 11.94 -16.61 -32.00
CA ILE A 42 10.80 -15.72 -31.74
C ILE A 42 9.68 -16.47 -31.03
N GLU A 43 9.31 -17.67 -31.49
CA GLU A 43 8.22 -18.44 -30.90
C GLU A 43 8.52 -18.87 -29.46
N LEU A 44 9.73 -19.34 -29.18
CA LEU A 44 10.17 -19.70 -27.83
C LEU A 44 10.16 -18.50 -26.86
N LEU A 45 10.67 -17.36 -27.30
CA LEU A 45 10.72 -16.14 -26.50
C LEU A 45 9.32 -15.51 -26.33
N ARG A 46 8.45 -15.66 -27.32
CA ARG A 46 7.06 -15.23 -27.28
C ARG A 46 6.32 -15.87 -26.12
N GLN A 47 6.40 -17.21 -25.95
CA GLN A 47 5.70 -17.91 -24.86
C GLN A 47 6.08 -17.38 -23.49
N LYS A 48 7.38 -17.14 -23.23
CA LYS A 48 7.85 -16.54 -21.96
C LYS A 48 7.38 -15.08 -21.80
N ALA A 49 7.40 -14.31 -22.89
CA ALA A 49 7.00 -12.90 -22.86
C ALA A 49 5.48 -12.72 -22.70
N GLU A 50 4.68 -13.66 -23.19
CA GLU A 50 3.22 -13.61 -23.17
C GLU A 50 2.68 -13.61 -21.74
N LYS A 51 3.13 -14.55 -20.90
CA LYS A 51 2.75 -14.60 -19.48
C LYS A 51 3.04 -13.26 -18.78
N SER A 52 4.23 -12.72 -18.97
CA SER A 52 4.63 -11.46 -18.35
C SER A 52 3.82 -10.24 -18.85
N ILE A 53 3.45 -10.20 -20.14
CA ILE A 53 2.60 -9.11 -20.67
C ILE A 53 1.17 -9.21 -20.12
N LEU A 54 0.63 -10.43 -19.96
CA LEU A 54 -0.71 -10.64 -19.38
C LEU A 54 -0.75 -10.23 -17.92
N GLU A 55 0.25 -10.60 -17.13
CA GLU A 55 0.40 -10.16 -15.73
C GLU A 55 0.47 -8.64 -15.64
N GLN A 56 1.23 -7.99 -16.53
CA GLN A 56 1.32 -6.53 -16.60
C GLN A 56 -0.01 -5.87 -16.98
N ALA A 57 -0.73 -6.41 -17.94
CA ALA A 57 -2.03 -5.90 -18.35
C ALA A 57 -3.07 -6.06 -17.24
N SER A 58 -3.04 -7.18 -16.51
CA SER A 58 -3.91 -7.42 -15.35
C SER A 58 -3.62 -6.42 -14.21
N SER A 59 -2.36 -6.22 -13.84
CA SER A 59 -1.97 -5.25 -12.81
C SER A 59 -2.42 -3.83 -13.15
N LEU A 60 -2.25 -3.40 -14.41
CA LEU A 60 -2.72 -2.10 -14.86
C LEU A 60 -4.25 -1.96 -14.84
N ARG A 61 -4.99 -3.02 -15.17
CA ARG A 61 -6.46 -3.00 -15.10
C ARG A 61 -6.98 -2.85 -13.69
N ALA A 62 -6.35 -3.54 -12.72
CA ALA A 62 -6.80 -3.59 -11.34
C ALA A 62 -6.78 -2.23 -10.62
N ILE A 63 -5.85 -1.33 -10.98
CA ILE A 63 -5.70 -0.02 -10.30
C ILE A 63 -6.65 1.05 -10.85
N ARG A 64 -7.22 0.85 -12.00
CA ARG A 64 -7.84 1.92 -12.76
C ARG A 64 -9.15 2.47 -12.23
N ASP A 65 -10.03 1.60 -11.82
CA ASP A 65 -11.28 1.94 -11.11
C ASP A 65 -11.66 0.79 -10.18
N PRO A 66 -10.98 0.69 -9.04
CA PRO A 66 -11.18 -0.43 -8.11
C PRO A 66 -12.63 -0.54 -7.63
N LEU A 67 -13.39 0.56 -7.66
CA LEU A 67 -14.78 0.58 -7.21
C LEU A 67 -15.77 0.17 -8.31
N HIS A 68 -15.53 0.54 -9.56
CA HIS A 68 -16.41 0.12 -10.67
C HIS A 68 -16.25 -1.33 -11.08
N THR A 69 -15.04 -1.89 -10.92
CA THR A 69 -14.78 -3.30 -11.22
C THR A 69 -15.05 -4.24 -10.04
N ILE A 70 -15.13 -3.70 -8.82
CA ILE A 70 -15.09 -4.47 -7.59
C ILE A 70 -16.36 -4.31 -6.75
N LEU A 71 -16.98 -3.13 -6.73
CA LEU A 71 -18.17 -2.86 -5.93
C LEU A 71 -19.38 -2.62 -6.82
N SER A 72 -20.34 -3.52 -6.75
CA SER A 72 -21.68 -3.33 -7.28
C SER A 72 -22.43 -2.24 -6.51
N SER A 73 -23.50 -1.67 -7.09
CA SER A 73 -24.35 -0.71 -6.40
C SER A 73 -24.88 -1.25 -5.07
N LYS A 74 -25.22 -2.53 -5.01
CA LYS A 74 -25.68 -3.23 -3.80
C LYS A 74 -24.60 -3.29 -2.72
N GLU A 75 -23.35 -3.55 -3.10
CA GLU A 75 -22.22 -3.56 -2.17
C GLU A 75 -21.91 -2.15 -1.65
N MET A 76 -22.01 -1.13 -2.49
CA MET A 76 -21.87 0.27 -2.06
C MET A 76 -22.93 0.66 -1.02
N GLU A 77 -24.17 0.19 -1.17
CA GLU A 77 -25.22 0.42 -0.18
C GLU A 77 -24.93 -0.32 1.14
N LEU A 78 -24.47 -1.56 1.07
CA LEU A 78 -24.05 -2.32 2.26
C LEU A 78 -22.90 -1.62 2.99
N ILE A 79 -21.91 -1.11 2.28
CA ILE A 79 -20.79 -0.36 2.86
C ILE A 79 -21.28 0.94 3.51
N LYS A 80 -22.14 1.71 2.86
CA LYS A 80 -22.77 2.90 3.45
C LYS A 80 -23.51 2.55 4.74
N ALA A 81 -24.28 1.45 4.75
CA ALA A 81 -24.98 0.98 5.94
C ALA A 81 -24.02 0.57 7.07
N LEU A 82 -22.91 -0.08 6.76
CA LEU A 82 -21.86 -0.41 7.73
C LEU A 82 -21.25 0.84 8.36
N ILE A 83 -20.91 1.83 7.53
CA ILE A 83 -20.31 3.11 7.96
C ILE A 83 -21.32 3.89 8.84
N SER A 84 -22.59 3.97 8.46
CA SER A 84 -23.62 4.67 9.22
C SER A 84 -23.87 4.03 10.61
N LYS A 85 -23.75 2.71 10.73
CA LYS A 85 -23.83 1.98 12.00
C LYS A 85 -22.61 2.16 12.90
N GLY A 86 -21.48 2.58 12.31
CA GLY A 86 -20.20 2.70 13.02
C GLY A 86 -20.18 3.81 14.09
N ASP A 87 -21.10 4.79 14.02
CA ASP A 87 -21.23 5.95 14.91
C ASP A 87 -19.87 6.54 15.36
N ILE A 88 -19.04 6.90 14.37
CA ILE A 88 -17.69 7.41 14.61
C ILE A 88 -17.80 8.92 14.88
N ARG A 89 -18.09 9.28 16.13
CA ARG A 89 -18.21 10.67 16.58
C ARG A 89 -16.98 11.23 17.27
N ILE A 90 -15.81 10.61 17.08
CA ILE A 90 -14.57 11.14 17.64
C ILE A 90 -14.13 12.31 16.76
N LYS A 91 -14.36 13.54 17.24
CA LYS A 91 -14.04 14.73 16.43
C LYS A 91 -12.57 15.17 16.54
N HIS A 92 -11.99 15.10 17.72
CA HIS A 92 -10.61 15.54 17.99
C HIS A 92 -10.03 14.72 19.14
N LEU A 93 -8.76 14.32 19.01
CA LEU A 93 -7.95 13.80 20.11
C LEU A 93 -7.22 14.96 20.78
N SER A 94 -7.16 14.97 22.12
CA SER A 94 -6.28 15.86 22.88
C SER A 94 -4.80 15.57 22.59
N GLU A 95 -3.89 16.41 23.05
CA GLU A 95 -2.45 16.17 22.85
C GLU A 95 -1.99 14.87 23.55
N GLU A 96 -2.52 14.62 24.75
CA GLU A 96 -2.22 13.38 25.50
C GLU A 96 -2.77 12.13 24.77
N GLU A 97 -4.00 12.17 24.31
CA GLU A 97 -4.58 11.09 23.49
C GLU A 97 -3.80 10.87 22.19
N TRP A 98 -3.28 11.95 21.59
CA TRP A 98 -2.41 11.84 20.42
C TRP A 98 -1.07 11.18 20.72
N LEU A 99 -0.43 11.50 21.85
CA LEU A 99 0.81 10.87 22.26
C LEU A 99 0.59 9.36 22.44
N LYS A 100 -0.42 9.00 23.21
CA LYS A 100 -0.81 7.60 23.44
C LYS A 100 -1.20 6.87 22.17
N PHE A 101 -1.86 7.55 21.23
CA PHE A 101 -2.13 6.99 19.91
C PHE A 101 -0.83 6.74 19.14
N ALA A 102 0.12 7.67 19.15
CA ALA A 102 1.39 7.53 18.43
C ALA A 102 2.22 6.37 18.97
N GLU A 103 2.30 6.18 20.30
CA GLU A 103 2.95 5.06 20.93
C GLU A 103 2.32 3.72 20.54
N THR A 104 1.00 3.62 20.73
CA THR A 104 0.26 2.40 20.41
C THR A 104 0.32 2.07 18.93
N PHE A 105 0.25 3.09 18.05
CA PHE A 105 0.38 2.91 16.62
C PHE A 105 1.79 2.46 16.21
N ALA A 106 2.84 3.07 16.80
CA ALA A 106 4.21 2.68 16.51
C ALA A 106 4.49 1.24 16.95
N TYR A 107 4.06 0.86 18.15
CA TYR A 107 4.13 -0.53 18.61
C TYR A 107 3.43 -1.49 17.64
N ASN A 108 2.12 -1.32 17.43
CA ASN A 108 1.33 -2.27 16.66
C ASN A 108 1.81 -2.37 15.20
N THR A 109 2.10 -1.22 14.56
CA THR A 109 2.49 -1.24 13.15
C THR A 109 3.85 -1.90 12.92
N ASN A 110 4.80 -1.80 13.88
CA ASN A 110 6.07 -2.50 13.82
C ASN A 110 5.95 -3.98 14.19
N ALA A 111 5.16 -4.32 15.22
CA ALA A 111 4.92 -5.69 15.64
C ALA A 111 4.19 -6.52 14.57
N ILE A 112 3.28 -5.92 13.80
CA ILE A 112 2.66 -6.55 12.62
C ILE A 112 3.73 -6.98 11.61
N GLU A 113 4.77 -6.19 11.42
CA GLU A 113 5.90 -6.50 10.51
C GLU A 113 6.99 -7.39 11.16
N GLY A 114 6.80 -7.79 12.41
CA GLY A 114 7.69 -8.74 13.10
C GLY A 114 8.72 -8.11 14.03
N SER A 115 8.61 -6.83 14.36
CA SER A 115 9.46 -6.20 15.38
C SER A 115 9.26 -6.89 16.72
N THR A 116 10.36 -7.01 17.47
CA THR A 116 10.42 -7.62 18.81
C THR A 116 10.25 -6.60 19.94
N ILE A 117 10.18 -5.31 19.63
CA ILE A 117 9.93 -4.22 20.59
C ILE A 117 8.56 -4.45 21.26
N THR A 118 8.54 -4.46 22.59
CA THR A 118 7.29 -4.55 23.38
C THR A 118 6.56 -3.21 23.45
N ALA A 119 5.30 -3.22 23.89
CA ALA A 119 4.53 -1.99 24.07
C ALA A 119 5.15 -1.05 25.12
N SER A 120 5.72 -1.61 26.19
CA SER A 120 6.42 -0.84 27.22
C SER A 120 7.71 -0.20 26.69
N GLU A 121 8.52 -0.96 25.95
CA GLU A 121 9.73 -0.44 25.33
C GLU A 121 9.41 0.64 24.27
N ALA A 122 8.37 0.45 23.48
CA ALA A 122 7.95 1.46 22.51
C ALA A 122 7.58 2.79 23.19
N ARG A 123 6.94 2.73 24.36
CA ARG A 123 6.66 3.92 25.15
C ARG A 123 7.94 4.58 25.65
N GLY A 124 8.85 3.83 26.30
CA GLY A 124 10.13 4.36 26.79
C GLY A 124 10.98 4.99 25.66
N ILE A 125 11.01 4.37 24.48
CA ILE A 125 11.69 4.91 23.29
C ILE A 125 11.10 6.26 22.87
N ILE A 126 9.76 6.40 22.88
CA ILE A 126 9.05 7.57 22.31
C ILE A 126 8.96 8.71 23.33
N GLU A 127 8.67 8.43 24.60
CA GLU A 127 8.50 9.43 25.66
C GLU A 127 9.83 9.82 26.32
N GLU A 128 10.70 8.84 26.60
CA GLU A 128 11.86 9.00 27.47
C GLU A 128 13.19 8.90 26.70
N ASN A 129 13.14 8.68 25.39
CA ASN A 129 14.30 8.42 24.52
C ASN A 129 15.19 7.24 25.01
N GLU A 130 14.55 6.23 25.59
CA GLU A 130 15.24 5.04 26.04
C GLU A 130 15.78 4.21 24.88
N TRP A 131 16.90 3.52 25.15
CA TRP A 131 17.53 2.60 24.20
C TRP A 131 17.65 1.22 24.84
N PRO A 132 16.62 0.35 24.72
CA PRO A 132 16.67 -0.99 25.29
C PRO A 132 17.90 -1.76 24.81
N PRO A 133 18.78 -2.25 25.70
CA PRO A 133 20.11 -2.76 25.32
C PRO A 133 20.05 -4.06 24.50
N GLU A 134 18.98 -4.83 24.64
CA GLU A 134 18.79 -6.11 23.94
C GLU A 134 18.08 -5.97 22.59
N ARG A 135 17.76 -4.74 22.17
CA ARG A 135 17.07 -4.47 20.91
C ARG A 135 18.01 -3.96 19.83
N SER A 136 17.72 -4.28 18.59
CA SER A 136 18.53 -3.77 17.48
C SER A 136 18.34 -2.26 17.32
N LYS A 137 19.41 -1.58 16.90
CA LYS A 137 19.38 -0.14 16.63
C LYS A 137 18.34 0.20 15.55
N GLU A 138 18.16 -0.70 14.60
CA GLU A 138 17.18 -0.59 13.53
C GLU A 138 15.75 -0.58 14.08
N GLU A 139 15.38 -1.53 14.94
CA GLU A 139 14.04 -1.61 15.53
C GLU A 139 13.72 -0.40 16.40
N ILE A 140 14.68 0.06 17.23
CA ILE A 140 14.53 1.26 18.06
C ILE A 140 14.32 2.49 17.18
N SER A 141 15.17 2.67 16.16
CA SER A 141 15.11 3.78 15.23
C SER A 141 13.82 3.80 14.42
N GLU A 142 13.37 2.64 13.94
CA GLU A 142 12.13 2.51 13.18
C GLU A 142 10.88 2.75 14.06
N THR A 143 10.94 2.37 15.36
CA THR A 143 9.87 2.66 16.31
C THR A 143 9.72 4.17 16.52
N TYR A 144 10.83 4.85 16.77
CA TYR A 144 10.85 6.31 16.87
C TYR A 144 10.41 6.97 15.55
N GLY A 145 10.94 6.49 14.43
CA GLY A 145 10.62 7.00 13.10
C GLY A 145 9.12 6.89 12.74
N VAL A 146 8.45 5.80 13.15
CA VAL A 146 7.00 5.67 12.97
C VAL A 146 6.26 6.70 13.82
N ALA A 147 6.63 6.90 15.09
CA ALA A 147 6.01 7.89 15.96
C ALA A 147 6.15 9.31 15.39
N GLU A 148 7.34 9.67 14.91
CA GLU A 148 7.55 10.95 14.25
C GLU A 148 6.75 11.08 12.95
N THR A 149 6.62 9.99 12.19
CA THR A 149 5.87 10.01 10.94
C THR A 149 4.37 10.21 11.19
N ILE A 150 3.78 9.59 12.22
CA ILE A 150 2.36 9.80 12.51
C ILE A 150 2.09 11.23 13.04
N LYS A 151 3.04 11.83 13.77
CA LYS A 151 3.01 13.25 14.14
C LYS A 151 3.07 14.15 12.89
N TYR A 152 3.94 13.81 11.92
CA TYR A 152 4.01 14.50 10.63
C TYR A 152 2.69 14.38 9.84
N VAL A 153 2.12 13.18 9.75
CA VAL A 153 0.82 12.92 9.09
C VAL A 153 -0.31 13.75 9.71
N ARG A 154 -0.30 13.94 11.02
CA ARG A 154 -1.25 14.83 11.70
C ARG A 154 -1.14 16.28 11.24
N LYS A 155 0.09 16.79 11.12
CA LYS A 155 0.38 18.22 10.86
C LYS A 155 0.35 18.57 9.37
N THR A 156 0.82 17.70 8.50
CA THR A 156 0.89 17.99 7.05
C THR A 156 -0.49 18.29 6.47
N LYS A 157 -0.54 19.19 5.48
CA LYS A 157 -1.76 19.45 4.68
C LYS A 157 -1.76 18.65 3.37
N GLU A 158 -0.70 17.88 3.13
CA GLU A 158 -0.51 17.18 1.87
C GLU A 158 -1.45 15.96 1.77
N HIS A 159 -2.16 15.87 0.64
CA HIS A 159 -2.92 14.70 0.25
C HIS A 159 -2.00 13.66 -0.41
N ILE A 160 -2.55 12.49 -0.69
CA ILE A 160 -1.82 11.39 -1.32
C ILE A 160 -1.10 11.85 -2.59
N SER A 161 0.21 11.67 -2.60
CA SER A 161 1.14 12.02 -3.69
C SER A 161 2.35 11.09 -3.67
N LEU A 162 3.14 11.05 -4.75
CA LEU A 162 4.39 10.30 -4.75
C LEU A 162 5.43 10.90 -3.80
N SER A 163 5.42 12.23 -3.64
CA SER A 163 6.31 12.92 -2.68
C SER A 163 5.97 12.53 -1.26
N LEU A 164 4.68 12.56 -0.89
CA LEU A 164 4.23 12.14 0.43
C LEU A 164 4.65 10.69 0.73
N MET A 165 4.42 9.75 -0.20
CA MET A 165 4.82 8.35 -0.03
C MET A 165 6.31 8.21 0.29
N LYS A 166 7.17 8.91 -0.47
CA LYS A 166 8.61 8.93 -0.25
C LYS A 166 8.98 9.58 1.09
N GLU A 167 8.33 10.67 1.44
CA GLU A 167 8.61 11.39 2.68
C GLU A 167 8.23 10.56 3.91
N LEU A 168 7.06 9.91 3.92
CA LEU A 168 6.67 9.00 5.00
C LEU A 168 7.70 7.87 5.16
N HIS A 169 8.10 7.24 4.05
CA HIS A 169 9.13 6.22 4.08
C HIS A 169 10.48 6.75 4.57
N ARG A 170 10.87 7.96 4.14
CA ARG A 170 12.11 8.60 4.56
C ARG A 170 12.14 8.83 6.07
N ILE A 171 11.07 9.37 6.65
CA ILE A 171 11.03 9.66 8.09
C ILE A 171 11.13 8.36 8.90
N VAL A 172 10.38 7.32 8.52
CA VAL A 172 10.42 6.04 9.24
C VAL A 172 11.81 5.42 9.21
N PHE A 173 12.52 5.45 8.06
CA PHE A 173 13.69 4.61 7.80
C PHE A 173 15.01 5.36 7.66
N SER A 174 15.04 6.68 7.85
CA SER A 174 16.26 7.50 7.62
C SER A 174 17.49 7.02 8.38
N ASN A 175 17.31 6.42 9.55
CA ASN A 175 18.41 5.96 10.41
C ASN A 175 18.62 4.44 10.39
N SER A 176 17.83 3.69 9.60
CA SER A 176 17.91 2.23 9.53
C SER A 176 18.16 1.67 8.13
N LYS A 177 17.74 2.37 7.08
CA LYS A 177 17.81 1.84 5.71
C LYS A 177 18.47 2.84 4.73
N ALA A 178 19.48 2.40 3.98
CA ALA A 178 20.17 3.21 2.97
C ALA A 178 19.25 3.64 1.80
N PHE A 179 18.15 2.94 1.58
CA PHE A 179 17.14 3.25 0.57
C PHE A 179 15.95 4.05 1.10
N ALA A 180 16.05 4.63 2.30
CA ALA A 180 14.99 5.46 2.89
C ALA A 180 14.51 6.55 1.91
N GLY A 181 13.19 6.66 1.74
CA GLY A 181 12.56 7.62 0.81
C GLY A 181 12.71 7.30 -0.67
N LYS A 182 13.25 6.14 -1.05
CA LYS A 182 13.43 5.75 -2.45
C LYS A 182 12.53 4.58 -2.81
N PHE A 183 11.78 4.70 -3.90
CA PHE A 183 11.12 3.53 -4.47
C PHE A 183 12.17 2.52 -4.93
N ARG A 184 11.83 1.22 -4.91
CA ARG A 184 12.76 0.14 -5.26
C ARG A 184 13.40 0.35 -6.63
N ALA A 185 14.70 0.13 -6.66
CA ALA A 185 15.54 0.36 -7.85
C ALA A 185 15.24 -0.63 -8.98
N PRO A 186 15.63 -0.30 -10.22
CA PRO A 186 15.57 -1.25 -11.35
C PRO A 186 16.23 -2.59 -11.00
N GLY A 187 15.53 -3.68 -11.32
CA GLY A 187 15.99 -5.05 -11.04
C GLY A 187 15.58 -5.60 -9.68
N ILE A 188 15.07 -4.76 -8.76
CA ILE A 188 14.57 -5.22 -7.45
C ILE A 188 13.08 -5.57 -7.60
N GLU A 189 12.78 -6.86 -7.61
CA GLU A 189 11.42 -7.38 -7.49
C GLU A 189 11.17 -7.78 -6.03
N VAL A 190 9.96 -7.56 -5.56
CA VAL A 190 9.57 -7.87 -4.18
C VAL A 190 8.38 -8.82 -4.17
N ALA A 191 8.36 -9.68 -3.17
CA ALA A 191 7.25 -10.58 -2.91
C ALA A 191 6.97 -10.61 -1.41
N VAL A 192 5.70 -10.69 -1.06
CA VAL A 192 5.26 -11.01 0.30
C VAL A 192 5.21 -12.53 0.42
N THR A 193 5.87 -13.08 1.41
CA THR A 193 5.89 -14.52 1.67
C THR A 193 5.21 -14.84 3.01
N ASP A 194 4.67 -16.06 3.12
CA ASP A 194 4.23 -16.59 4.41
C ASP A 194 5.42 -17.09 5.25
N SER A 195 5.12 -17.59 6.45
CA SER A 195 6.14 -18.16 7.35
C SER A 195 6.85 -19.41 6.81
N HIS A 196 6.33 -20.01 5.72
CA HIS A 196 6.88 -21.18 5.05
C HIS A 196 7.66 -20.81 3.78
N GLY A 197 7.80 -19.50 3.47
CA GLY A 197 8.48 -19.01 2.28
C GLY A 197 7.63 -19.07 0.99
N ASN A 198 6.35 -19.44 1.06
CA ASN A 198 5.47 -19.42 -0.10
C ASN A 198 5.13 -17.97 -0.47
N ILE A 199 5.18 -17.66 -1.76
CA ILE A 199 4.81 -16.34 -2.26
C ILE A 199 3.30 -16.18 -2.15
N ILE A 200 2.86 -15.28 -1.27
CA ILE A 200 1.46 -14.86 -1.13
C ILE A 200 1.11 -13.85 -2.22
N HIS A 201 1.98 -12.87 -2.43
CA HIS A 201 1.76 -11.78 -3.35
C HIS A 201 3.09 -11.31 -3.96
N LYS A 202 3.07 -11.00 -5.26
CA LYS A 202 4.17 -10.30 -5.95
C LYS A 202 3.78 -8.86 -6.16
N GLY A 203 4.61 -7.93 -5.72
CA GLY A 203 4.44 -6.51 -6.03
C GLY A 203 4.34 -6.25 -7.54
N ALA A 204 3.84 -5.09 -7.92
CA ALA A 204 3.79 -4.68 -9.32
C ALA A 204 5.21 -4.79 -9.94
N PRO A 205 5.36 -5.17 -11.22
CA PRO A 205 6.67 -5.19 -11.86
C PRO A 205 7.40 -3.86 -11.68
N GLN A 206 8.66 -3.87 -11.25
CA GLN A 206 9.40 -2.67 -10.84
C GLN A 206 9.31 -1.53 -11.87
N ARG A 207 9.43 -1.84 -13.17
CA ARG A 207 9.34 -0.85 -14.26
C ARG A 207 8.00 -0.12 -14.33
N GLN A 208 6.97 -0.63 -13.68
CA GLN A 208 5.62 -0.06 -13.68
C GLN A 208 5.27 0.66 -12.40
N VAL A 209 6.03 0.48 -11.33
CA VAL A 209 5.74 1.05 -10.00
C VAL A 209 5.35 2.52 -10.09
N ILE A 210 6.17 3.34 -10.71
CA ILE A 210 5.90 4.79 -10.82
C ILE A 210 4.61 5.07 -11.62
N ALA A 211 4.36 4.31 -12.68
CA ALA A 211 3.18 4.53 -13.53
C ALA A 211 1.89 4.17 -12.79
N VAL A 212 1.87 3.02 -12.09
CA VAL A 212 0.69 2.58 -11.34
C VAL A 212 0.46 3.41 -10.09
N LEU A 213 1.52 3.90 -9.41
CA LEU A 213 1.38 4.86 -8.32
C LEU A 213 0.78 6.19 -8.78
N ARG A 214 1.19 6.70 -9.94
CA ARG A 214 0.57 7.90 -10.53
C ARG A 214 -0.91 7.68 -10.82
N GLU A 215 -1.29 6.52 -11.34
CA GLU A 215 -2.70 6.16 -11.57
C GLU A 215 -3.49 6.11 -10.26
N LEU A 216 -2.93 5.55 -9.20
CA LEU A 216 -3.54 5.53 -7.86
C LEU A 216 -3.73 6.96 -7.31
N VAL A 217 -2.72 7.82 -7.44
CA VAL A 217 -2.81 9.23 -7.02
C VAL A 217 -3.88 9.98 -7.81
N GLU A 218 -3.94 9.81 -9.13
CA GLU A 218 -4.96 10.45 -9.96
C GLU A 218 -6.37 9.91 -9.66
N TRP A 219 -6.50 8.59 -9.42
CA TRP A 219 -7.76 8.01 -8.96
C TRP A 219 -8.22 8.65 -7.64
N TYR A 220 -7.33 8.76 -6.64
CA TYR A 220 -7.63 9.41 -5.37
C TYR A 220 -8.06 10.87 -5.55
N LYS A 221 -7.32 11.67 -6.31
CA LYS A 221 -7.65 13.07 -6.59
C LYS A 221 -9.05 13.22 -7.20
N LYS A 222 -9.38 12.38 -8.18
CA LYS A 222 -10.68 12.39 -8.87
C LYS A 222 -11.84 12.00 -7.95
N ASN A 223 -11.58 11.09 -7.01
CA ASN A 223 -12.63 10.45 -6.22
C ASN A 223 -12.74 10.95 -4.77
N ARG A 224 -11.80 11.75 -4.26
CA ARG A 224 -11.72 12.17 -2.85
C ARG A 224 -12.95 12.94 -2.34
N LYS A 225 -13.74 13.55 -3.23
CA LYS A 225 -14.99 14.22 -2.89
C LYS A 225 -16.24 13.36 -3.14
N ARG A 226 -16.06 12.20 -3.78
CA ARG A 226 -17.16 11.32 -4.21
C ARG A 226 -17.43 10.20 -3.22
N TYR A 227 -16.37 9.62 -2.67
CA TYR A 227 -16.48 8.47 -1.78
C TYR A 227 -16.22 8.84 -0.33
N HIS A 228 -16.80 8.06 0.58
CA HIS A 228 -16.57 8.21 2.01
C HIS A 228 -15.08 7.99 2.35
N PRO A 229 -14.48 8.75 3.30
CA PRO A 229 -13.05 8.65 3.64
C PRO A 229 -12.56 7.24 3.98
N ILE A 230 -13.37 6.43 4.68
CA ILE A 230 -13.03 5.03 4.98
C ILE A 230 -12.88 4.21 3.69
N VAL A 231 -13.75 4.42 2.70
CA VAL A 231 -13.64 3.73 1.40
C VAL A 231 -12.37 4.17 0.66
N LEU A 232 -12.10 5.48 0.63
CA LEU A 232 -10.87 6.01 0.03
C LEU A 232 -9.62 5.45 0.69
N ALA A 233 -9.60 5.43 2.03
CA ALA A 233 -8.49 4.91 2.82
C ALA A 233 -8.27 3.41 2.56
N ALA A 234 -9.34 2.61 2.58
CA ALA A 234 -9.28 1.18 2.29
C ALA A 234 -8.79 0.90 0.86
N VAL A 235 -9.30 1.62 -0.15
CA VAL A 235 -8.85 1.45 -1.55
C VAL A 235 -7.38 1.80 -1.70
N VAL A 236 -6.96 2.98 -1.23
CA VAL A 236 -5.56 3.41 -1.38
C VAL A 236 -4.62 2.48 -0.62
N HIS A 237 -4.98 2.06 0.58
CA HIS A 237 -4.19 1.12 1.36
C HIS A 237 -4.00 -0.22 0.64
N ASN A 238 -5.09 -0.89 0.24
CA ASN A 238 -5.02 -2.17 -0.45
C ASN A 238 -4.25 -2.07 -1.79
N GLN A 239 -4.48 -1.00 -2.55
CA GLN A 239 -3.77 -0.79 -3.81
C GLN A 239 -2.28 -0.51 -3.60
N PHE A 240 -1.93 0.25 -2.56
CA PHE A 240 -0.53 0.51 -2.20
C PHE A 240 0.17 -0.78 -1.79
N GLU A 241 -0.45 -1.62 -0.95
CA GLU A 241 0.07 -2.93 -0.57
C GLU A 241 0.26 -3.84 -1.80
N ARG A 242 -0.70 -3.82 -2.73
CA ARG A 242 -0.60 -4.57 -3.99
C ARG A 242 0.52 -4.09 -4.90
N ILE A 243 0.76 -2.78 -4.99
CA ILE A 243 1.85 -2.21 -5.80
C ILE A 243 3.21 -2.54 -5.17
N HIS A 244 3.30 -2.49 -3.85
CA HIS A 244 4.50 -2.79 -3.07
C HIS A 244 5.72 -1.98 -3.55
N PRO A 245 5.66 -0.64 -3.49
CA PRO A 245 6.59 0.21 -4.23
C PRO A 245 8.00 0.32 -3.63
N PHE A 246 8.17 0.00 -2.36
CA PHE A 246 9.45 0.06 -1.67
C PHE A 246 10.10 -1.33 -1.58
N GLN A 247 11.39 -1.35 -1.29
CA GLN A 247 12.13 -2.59 -1.07
C GLN A 247 11.73 -3.25 0.25
N ASP A 248 11.41 -2.45 1.27
CA ASP A 248 10.91 -2.85 2.60
C ASP A 248 10.00 -1.73 3.13
N GLY A 249 9.23 -1.99 4.20
CA GLY A 249 8.43 -0.99 4.91
C GLY A 249 7.10 -0.60 4.24
N ASN A 250 6.66 -1.35 3.24
CA ASN A 250 5.40 -1.03 2.54
C ASN A 250 4.19 -1.06 3.49
N GLY A 251 4.06 -2.07 4.35
CA GLY A 251 2.97 -2.18 5.30
C GLY A 251 2.89 -0.97 6.25
N ARG A 252 4.03 -0.53 6.80
CA ARG A 252 4.10 0.66 7.67
C ARG A 252 3.67 1.92 6.93
N VAL A 253 4.21 2.16 5.74
CA VAL A 253 3.82 3.32 4.92
C VAL A 253 2.36 3.22 4.47
N GLY A 254 1.87 2.04 4.11
CA GLY A 254 0.48 1.82 3.74
C GLY A 254 -0.50 2.20 4.84
N ARG A 255 -0.21 1.81 6.10
CA ARG A 255 -1.03 2.19 7.28
C ARG A 255 -0.91 3.68 7.63
N LEU A 256 0.24 4.31 7.38
CA LEU A 256 0.40 5.76 7.50
C LEU A 256 -0.39 6.53 6.43
N LEU A 257 -0.40 6.05 5.18
CA LEU A 257 -1.22 6.62 4.10
C LEU A 257 -2.72 6.50 4.37
N LEU A 258 -3.15 5.35 4.93
CA LEU A 258 -4.53 5.15 5.40
C LEU A 258 -4.90 6.25 6.40
N ASN A 259 -4.08 6.47 7.41
CA ASN A 259 -4.30 7.50 8.42
C ASN A 259 -4.21 8.93 7.84
N ASN A 260 -3.32 9.19 6.89
CA ASN A 260 -3.30 10.47 6.20
C ASN A 260 -4.65 10.77 5.54
N ILE A 261 -5.25 9.81 4.83
CA ILE A 261 -6.55 10.01 4.20
C ILE A 261 -7.62 10.31 5.24
N LEU A 262 -7.70 9.53 6.30
CA LEU A 262 -8.71 9.73 7.36
C LEU A 262 -8.59 11.12 7.98
N LEU A 263 -7.39 11.52 8.39
CA LEU A 263 -7.14 12.83 9.01
C LEU A 263 -7.41 14.01 8.08
N LYS A 264 -7.04 13.91 6.78
CA LYS A 264 -7.33 14.96 5.79
C LYS A 264 -8.81 15.13 5.48
N HIS A 265 -9.62 14.17 5.85
CA HIS A 265 -11.08 14.22 5.72
C HIS A 265 -11.80 14.42 7.06
N GLY A 266 -11.08 14.86 8.11
CA GLY A 266 -11.65 15.17 9.41
C GLY A 266 -12.11 13.96 10.22
N MET A 267 -11.60 12.76 9.87
CA MET A 267 -11.85 11.54 10.64
C MET A 267 -10.71 11.28 11.63
N PRO A 268 -10.97 10.64 12.77
CA PRO A 268 -9.91 10.22 13.68
C PRO A 268 -8.97 9.21 13.01
N PRO A 269 -7.73 9.08 13.49
CA PRO A 269 -6.82 8.05 13.00
C PRO A 269 -7.29 6.67 13.47
N VAL A 270 -6.82 5.62 12.82
CA VAL A 270 -7.08 4.23 13.18
C VAL A 270 -5.79 3.47 13.43
N ASN A 271 -5.80 2.61 14.43
CA ASN A 271 -4.70 1.72 14.75
C ASN A 271 -5.14 0.28 14.50
N ILE A 272 -4.45 -0.45 13.63
CA ILE A 272 -4.66 -1.89 13.46
C ILE A 272 -3.86 -2.59 14.55
N GLU A 273 -4.56 -3.17 15.52
CA GLU A 273 -3.92 -3.84 16.65
C GLU A 273 -3.26 -5.16 16.24
N LEU A 274 -2.12 -5.48 16.86
CA LEU A 274 -1.37 -6.72 16.63
C LEU A 274 -2.25 -7.97 16.75
N LYS A 275 -3.17 -8.01 17.71
CA LYS A 275 -4.11 -9.13 17.90
C LYS A 275 -4.99 -9.39 16.66
N ASN A 276 -5.19 -8.38 15.81
CA ASN A 276 -5.97 -8.46 14.58
C ASN A 276 -5.09 -8.69 13.32
N ARG A 277 -3.79 -9.00 13.50
CA ARG A 277 -2.82 -9.22 12.41
C ARG A 277 -3.30 -10.25 11.38
N GLN A 278 -3.86 -11.36 11.83
CA GLN A 278 -4.34 -12.40 10.91
C GLN A 278 -5.54 -11.93 10.09
N GLU A 279 -6.49 -11.23 10.72
CA GLU A 279 -7.65 -10.64 10.04
C GLU A 279 -7.21 -9.58 9.02
N TYR A 280 -6.22 -8.76 9.38
CA TYR A 280 -5.61 -7.78 8.49
C TYR A 280 -5.01 -8.42 7.23
N TYR A 281 -4.17 -9.44 7.38
CA TYR A 281 -3.61 -10.13 6.22
C TYR A 281 -4.67 -10.88 5.41
N GLN A 282 -5.68 -11.41 6.06
CA GLN A 282 -6.80 -12.04 5.35
C GLN A 282 -7.59 -11.02 4.52
N ALA A 283 -7.82 -9.82 5.05
CA ALA A 283 -8.48 -8.74 4.31
C ALA A 283 -7.68 -8.33 3.06
N LEU A 284 -6.35 -8.20 3.17
CA LEU A 284 -5.48 -7.92 2.03
C LEU A 284 -5.52 -9.05 0.98
N ARG A 285 -5.47 -10.32 1.41
CA ARG A 285 -5.58 -11.49 0.51
C ARG A 285 -6.92 -11.54 -0.20
N THR A 286 -8.01 -11.28 0.52
CA THR A 286 -9.35 -11.26 -0.08
C THR A 286 -9.46 -10.16 -1.13
N TYR A 287 -8.88 -8.99 -0.85
CA TYR A 287 -8.82 -7.93 -1.86
C TYR A 287 -7.95 -8.30 -3.06
N GLU A 288 -6.79 -8.91 -2.85
CA GLU A 288 -5.88 -9.33 -3.93
C GLU A 288 -6.54 -10.35 -4.87
N ASN A 289 -7.19 -11.36 -4.31
CA ASN A 289 -7.73 -12.49 -5.06
C ASN A 289 -9.10 -12.22 -5.68
N GLU A 290 -9.96 -11.50 -4.96
CA GLU A 290 -11.37 -11.33 -5.30
C GLU A 290 -11.75 -9.89 -5.61
N GLY A 291 -10.85 -8.93 -5.31
CA GLY A 291 -11.16 -7.51 -5.38
C GLY A 291 -12.16 -7.03 -4.32
N ASN A 292 -12.44 -7.85 -3.32
CA ASN A 292 -13.42 -7.56 -2.29
C ASN A 292 -12.85 -6.66 -1.20
N LEU A 293 -13.30 -5.39 -1.18
CA LEU A 293 -12.85 -4.35 -0.24
C LEU A 293 -13.52 -4.44 1.14
N ARG A 294 -14.63 -5.16 1.23
CA ARG A 294 -15.47 -5.21 2.44
C ARG A 294 -14.71 -5.62 3.70
N PRO A 295 -13.86 -6.68 3.71
CA PRO A 295 -13.13 -7.08 4.90
C PRO A 295 -12.21 -5.97 5.44
N THR A 296 -11.55 -5.22 4.56
CA THR A 296 -10.70 -4.07 4.98
C THR A 296 -11.54 -2.96 5.63
N ILE A 297 -12.72 -2.66 5.10
CA ILE A 297 -13.63 -1.67 5.68
C ILE A 297 -14.15 -2.14 7.05
N GLU A 298 -14.55 -3.40 7.16
CA GLU A 298 -15.03 -3.99 8.41
C GLU A 298 -13.94 -3.96 9.50
N LEU A 299 -12.68 -4.25 9.12
CA LEU A 299 -11.53 -4.13 10.01
C LEU A 299 -11.35 -2.70 10.50
N ILE A 300 -11.33 -1.71 9.60
CA ILE A 300 -11.23 -0.28 9.98
C ILE A 300 -12.35 0.10 10.96
N LEU A 301 -13.59 -0.33 10.72
CA LEU A 301 -14.73 -0.06 11.59
C LEU A 301 -14.59 -0.77 12.95
N LYS A 302 -14.03 -1.97 12.98
CA LYS A 302 -13.72 -2.70 14.21
C LYS A 302 -12.71 -1.94 15.05
N GLU A 303 -11.61 -1.48 14.46
CA GLU A 303 -10.57 -0.72 15.15
C GLU A 303 -11.09 0.63 15.69
N TYR A 304 -11.97 1.29 14.98
CA TYR A 304 -12.65 2.49 15.51
C TYR A 304 -13.50 2.20 16.76
N ARG A 305 -14.16 1.04 16.83
CA ARG A 305 -14.91 0.65 18.04
C ARG A 305 -13.97 0.41 19.23
N GLU A 306 -12.80 -0.18 18.99
CA GLU A 306 -11.79 -0.38 20.02
C GLU A 306 -11.18 0.95 20.49
N LEU A 307 -10.84 1.86 19.60
CA LEU A 307 -10.38 3.21 19.94
C LEU A 307 -11.42 3.95 20.81
N ARG A 308 -12.69 3.87 20.44
CA ARG A 308 -13.78 4.48 21.23
C ARG A 308 -13.90 3.90 22.64
N LYS A 309 -13.70 2.59 22.81
CA LYS A 309 -13.69 1.96 24.14
C LYS A 309 -12.53 2.46 24.99
N LEU A 310 -11.35 2.60 24.37
CA LEU A 310 -10.15 3.10 25.03
C LEU A 310 -10.36 4.53 25.55
N LEU A 311 -10.88 5.43 24.69
CA LEU A 311 -11.16 6.84 25.04
C LEU A 311 -12.27 7.03 26.09
N LYS A 312 -13.20 6.08 26.22
CA LYS A 312 -14.24 6.12 27.29
C LYS A 312 -13.75 5.66 28.65
N ARG A 313 -12.59 4.96 28.70
CA ARG A 313 -11.98 4.46 29.94
C ARG A 313 -10.95 5.43 30.53
N MET A 314 -10.62 6.47 29.82
CA MET A 314 -9.82 7.61 30.25
C MET A 314 -10.73 8.71 30.83
#